data_62d21bf146579c163326f9c2ddf9cbe8
#
_entry.id   62d21bf146579c163326f9c2ddf9cbe8
#
_cell.length_a   1.000
_cell.length_b   1.000
_cell.length_c   1.000
_cell.angle_alpha   90.00
_cell.angle_beta   90.00
_cell.angle_gamma   90.00
#
_symmetry.space_group_name_H-M   'P 1'
#
loop_
_entity.id
_entity.type
_entity.pdbx_description
1 polymer ?
#
loop_
_entity_poly.entity_id
_entity_poly.type
_entity_poly.pdbx_seq_one_letter_code
_entity_poly.pdbx_strand_id
1 'polypeptide(L)' 'MASTTGTVKRLVSDKGFGFVAAADGNEYFFHQSSCAVPFDQLREGDSVTFETGQGPKGPRAENVRKSGS' A
#
# COMPACT_ATOMS: atom_id res chain seq x y z
N MET A 1 13.28 2.99 10.36
CA MET A 1 12.51 2.47 9.23
C MET A 1 11.55 1.42 9.72
N ALA A 2 10.31 1.69 9.61
CA ALA A 2 9.29 0.78 10.10
C ALA A 2 8.52 0.22 8.92
N SER A 3 8.60 -1.09 8.71
CA SER A 3 7.74 -1.73 7.75
C SER A 3 6.51 -2.26 8.47
N THR A 4 5.38 -2.16 7.80
CA THR A 4 4.10 -2.52 8.36
C THR A 4 3.42 -3.47 7.40
N THR A 5 2.74 -4.45 7.95
CA THR A 5 1.96 -5.38 7.13
C THR A 5 0.51 -4.91 7.12
N GLY A 6 -0.12 -5.00 5.98
CA GLY A 6 -1.51 -4.63 5.85
C GLY A 6 -2.17 -5.38 4.71
N THR A 7 -3.39 -5.01 4.43
CA THR A 7 -4.18 -5.64 3.37
C THR A 7 -4.65 -4.55 2.42
N VAL A 8 -4.57 -4.84 1.13
CA VAL A 8 -5.07 -3.91 0.12
C VAL A 8 -6.59 -3.82 0.26
N LYS A 9 -7.06 -2.64 0.57
CA LYS A 9 -8.49 -2.42 0.75
C LYS A 9 -9.15 -2.01 -0.54
N ARG A 10 -8.46 -1.21 -1.35
CA ARG A 10 -9.02 -0.72 -2.59
C ARG A 10 -7.91 -0.45 -3.59
N LEU A 11 -8.18 -0.75 -4.85
CA LEU A 11 -7.28 -0.43 -5.95
C LEU A 11 -8.06 0.32 -7.01
N VAL A 12 -7.50 1.43 -7.45
CA VAL A 12 -8.06 2.22 -8.55
C VAL A 12 -7.04 2.18 -9.66
N SER A 13 -7.11 1.14 -10.49
CA SER A 13 -6.10 0.92 -11.52
C SER A 13 -6.14 1.99 -12.60
N ASP A 14 -7.31 2.55 -12.86
CA ASP A 14 -7.44 3.61 -13.86
C ASP A 14 -6.59 4.83 -13.50
N LYS A 15 -6.47 5.11 -12.22
CA LYS A 15 -5.75 6.28 -11.74
C LYS A 15 -4.39 5.92 -11.14
N GLY A 16 -4.11 4.64 -10.99
CA GLY A 16 -2.82 4.17 -10.52
C GLY A 16 -2.58 4.38 -9.04
N PHE A 17 -3.61 4.29 -8.21
CA PHE A 17 -3.44 4.41 -6.77
C PHE A 17 -4.35 3.43 -6.04
N GLY A 18 -4.13 3.32 -4.74
CA GLY A 18 -4.96 2.46 -3.92
C GLY A 18 -4.82 2.79 -2.45
N PHE A 19 -5.50 2.00 -1.64
CA PHE A 19 -5.49 2.16 -0.19
C PHE A 19 -5.19 0.82 0.44
N VAL A 20 -4.39 0.83 1.50
CA VAL A 20 -4.10 -0.36 2.29
C VAL A 20 -4.55 -0.11 3.71
N ALA A 21 -5.10 -1.15 4.34
CA ALA A 21 -5.46 -1.11 5.74
C ALA A 21 -4.37 -1.81 6.53
N ALA A 22 -3.69 -1.06 7.39
CA ALA A 22 -2.60 -1.61 8.16
C ALA A 22 -3.15 -2.42 9.34
N ALA A 23 -2.29 -3.26 9.90
CA ALA A 23 -2.67 -4.10 11.02
C ALA A 23 -3.06 -3.28 12.25
N ASP A 24 -2.60 -2.04 12.33
CA ASP A 24 -2.93 -1.17 13.46
C ASP A 24 -4.29 -0.48 13.29
N GLY A 25 -5.01 -0.76 12.20
CA GLY A 25 -6.32 -0.20 11.97
C GLY A 25 -6.33 1.08 11.15
N ASN A 26 -5.18 1.59 10.79
CA ASN A 26 -5.11 2.80 9.99
C ASN A 26 -5.09 2.46 8.50
N GLU A 27 -5.61 3.38 7.70
CA GLU A 27 -5.57 3.23 6.25
C GLU A 27 -4.51 4.18 5.70
N TYR A 28 -3.81 3.71 4.68
CA TYR A 28 -2.75 4.47 4.04
C TYR A 28 -2.99 4.51 2.54
N PHE A 29 -2.72 5.66 1.97
CA PHE A 29 -2.78 5.85 0.53
C PHE A 29 -1.46 5.44 -0.09
N PHE A 30 -1.50 4.80 -1.25
CA PHE A 30 -0.29 4.53 -2.01
C PHE A 30 -0.54 4.75 -3.49
N HIS A 31 0.50 5.15 -4.19
CA HIS A 31 0.46 5.37 -5.63
C HIS A 31 1.27 4.26 -6.31
N GLN A 32 0.97 4.00 -7.58
CA GLN A 32 1.70 2.96 -8.31
C GLN A 32 3.20 3.19 -8.32
N SER A 33 3.63 4.45 -8.29
CA SER A 33 5.05 4.77 -8.24
C SER A 33 5.69 4.43 -6.90
N SER A 34 4.89 4.21 -5.88
CA SER A 34 5.38 3.82 -4.56
C SER A 34 5.39 2.30 -4.36
N CYS A 35 5.03 1.55 -5.37
CA CYS A 35 5.02 0.09 -5.29
C CYS A 35 6.37 -0.47 -5.71
N ALA A 36 6.91 -1.37 -4.91
CA ALA A 36 8.15 -2.06 -5.25
C ALA A 36 7.90 -3.19 -6.25
N VAL A 37 6.65 -3.58 -6.44
CA VAL A 37 6.24 -4.60 -7.41
C VAL A 37 5.33 -3.94 -8.43
N PRO A 38 5.15 -4.55 -9.60
CA PRO A 38 4.21 -3.99 -10.58
C PRO A 38 2.82 -3.83 -9.97
N PHE A 39 2.25 -2.67 -10.19
CA PHE A 39 0.94 -2.33 -9.64
C PHE A 39 -0.12 -3.35 -10.07
N ASP A 40 0.02 -3.86 -11.29
CA ASP A 40 -0.93 -4.81 -11.85
C ASP A 40 -0.97 -6.13 -11.10
N GLN A 41 0.06 -6.43 -10.32
CA GLN A 41 0.11 -7.66 -9.55
C GLN A 41 -0.61 -7.54 -8.22
N LEU A 42 -0.98 -6.35 -7.83
CA LEU A 42 -1.70 -6.13 -6.58
C LEU A 42 -3.19 -6.24 -6.83
N ARG A 43 -3.89 -6.80 -5.86
CA ARG A 43 -5.34 -6.97 -5.92
C ARG A 43 -5.94 -6.66 -4.58
N GLU A 44 -7.22 -6.32 -4.58
CA GLU A 44 -7.94 -6.09 -3.34
C GLU A 44 -7.96 -7.37 -2.52
N GLY A 45 -7.65 -7.23 -1.24
CA GLY A 45 -7.57 -8.37 -0.35
C GLY A 45 -6.19 -8.98 -0.21
N ASP A 46 -5.23 -8.55 -1.01
CA ASP A 46 -3.86 -9.07 -0.91
C ASP A 46 -3.18 -8.54 0.33
N SER A 47 -2.37 -9.41 0.94
CA SER A 47 -1.51 -8.99 2.04
C SER A 47 -0.27 -8.33 1.47
N VAL A 48 0.08 -7.17 2.01
CA VAL A 48 1.23 -6.42 1.53
C VAL A 48 2.05 -5.92 2.71
N THR A 49 3.31 -5.68 2.44
CA THR A 49 4.21 -5.04 3.38
C THR A 49 4.62 -3.70 2.78
N PHE A 50 4.63 -2.69 3.60
CA PHE A 50 4.97 -1.35 3.13
C PHE A 50 5.61 -0.56 4.25
N GLU A 51 6.25 0.54 3.88
CA GLU A 51 6.80 1.48 4.84
C GLU A 51 5.85 2.66 4.95
N THR A 52 5.67 3.12 6.19
CA THR A 52 4.81 4.27 6.41
C THR A 52 5.61 5.55 6.27
N GLY A 53 5.02 6.52 5.61
CA GLY A 53 5.60 7.84 5.48
C GLY A 53 4.53 8.89 5.63
N GLN A 54 4.96 10.13 5.82
CA GLN A 54 4.03 11.23 5.88
C GLN A 54 4.26 12.13 4.69
N GLY A 55 3.20 12.38 3.96
CA GLY A 55 3.22 13.29 2.85
C GLY A 55 2.37 14.51 3.14
N PRO A 56 2.30 15.44 2.18
CA PRO A 56 1.49 16.64 2.35
C PRO A 56 0.01 16.36 2.58
N LYS A 57 -0.45 15.20 2.16
CA LYS A 57 -1.85 14.83 2.30
C LYS A 57 -2.10 13.86 3.44
N GLY A 58 -1.09 13.60 4.26
CA GLY A 58 -1.23 12.71 5.40
C GLY A 58 -0.41 11.44 5.25
N PRO A 59 -0.71 10.43 6.06
CA PRO A 59 0.02 9.16 6.03
C PRO A 59 -0.12 8.47 4.67
N ARG A 60 0.99 7.91 4.20
CA ARG A 60 0.98 7.16 2.94
C ARG A 60 1.89 5.95 3.06
N ALA A 61 1.65 4.96 2.22
CA ALA A 61 2.46 3.76 2.16
C ALA A 61 3.50 3.90 1.06
N GLU A 62 4.71 3.44 1.32
CA GLU A 62 5.81 3.47 0.37
C GLU A 62 6.44 2.10 0.30
N ASN A 63 7.10 1.79 -0.82
CA ASN A 63 7.72 0.50 -1.03
C ASN A 63 6.74 -0.65 -0.82
N VAL A 64 5.53 -0.48 -1.33
CA VAL A 64 4.49 -1.47 -1.19
C VAL A 64 4.86 -2.72 -1.98
N ARG A 65 4.82 -3.87 -1.31
CA ARG A 65 5.13 -5.14 -1.96
C ARG A 65 4.28 -6.23 -1.33
N LYS A 66 4.14 -7.32 -2.05
CA LYS A 66 3.36 -8.44 -1.53
C LYS A 66 4.06 -9.07 -0.34
N SER A 67 3.27 -9.40 0.66
CA SER A 67 3.76 -10.05 1.86
C SER A 67 3.55 -11.54 1.76
N GLY A 68 4.45 -12.31 2.35
CA GLY A 68 4.22 -13.72 2.56
C GLY A 68 4.28 -14.62 1.35
N SER A 69 4.85 -14.18 0.30
CA SER A 69 5.00 -15.05 -0.87
C SER A 69 6.22 -15.94 -0.79
#